data_560b5d2908607efeeda67df4c126b738
#
_entry.id   560b5d2908607efeeda67df4c126b738
#
_cell.length_a   1.000
_cell.length_b   1.000
_cell.length_c   1.000
_cell.angle_alpha   90.00
_cell.angle_beta   90.00
_cell.angle_gamma   90.00
#
_symmetry.space_group_name_H-M   'P 1'
#
loop_
_entity.id
_entity.type
_entity.pdbx_description
1 polymer ?
#
loop_
_entity_poly.entity_id
_entity_poly.type
_entity_poly.pdbx_seq_one_letter_code
_entity_poly.pdbx_strand_id
1 'polypeptide(L)'
;GQLILDFNTAYREQEMITEILNRASIVRTLSQVKDVQYVSFLVEGEPFVDASGSVVGVMSADTFIDNAGNEINTYEKVKLQLYFADEDGTGLQAVSRTKVYNSNISLERLVMEELIAGPQADDTGLAAGRKDGPVINPATKIVSVAVRDGICYVNLADSFLNQIYNVTPEVTIYAITNSLIELTGVNKVQISVN
;
A
#
# COMPACT_ATOMS: atom_id res chain seq x y z
N GLY A 1 3.03 11.93 -39.01
CA GLY A 1 4.02 13.01 -39.05
C GLY A 1 4.56 13.32 -37.65
N GLN A 2 5.62 14.10 -37.62
CA GLN A 2 6.20 14.62 -36.39
C GLN A 2 5.98 16.12 -36.32
N LEU A 3 5.51 16.60 -35.15
CA LEU A 3 5.38 18.01 -34.83
C LEU A 3 6.56 18.41 -33.90
N ILE A 4 7.22 19.51 -34.23
CA ILE A 4 8.29 20.06 -33.41
C ILE A 4 7.76 21.33 -32.77
N LEU A 5 7.84 21.40 -31.43
CA LEU A 5 7.49 22.58 -30.64
C LEU A 5 8.77 23.21 -30.13
N ASP A 6 8.98 24.47 -30.41
CA ASP A 6 10.11 25.24 -29.92
C ASP A 6 9.63 26.34 -28.98
N PHE A 7 10.06 26.27 -27.73
CA PHE A 7 9.68 27.20 -26.66
C PHE A 7 10.83 28.16 -26.34
N ASN A 8 10.50 29.25 -25.71
CA ASN A 8 11.51 30.13 -25.11
C ASN A 8 12.03 29.57 -23.79
N THR A 9 13.06 30.24 -23.21
CA THR A 9 13.70 29.83 -21.96
C THR A 9 12.76 29.70 -20.77
N ALA A 10 11.61 30.41 -20.74
CA ALA A 10 10.64 30.33 -19.65
C ALA A 10 10.05 28.92 -19.47
N TYR A 11 10.09 28.10 -20.53
CA TYR A 11 9.65 26.71 -20.41
C TYR A 11 10.50 25.89 -19.41
N ARG A 12 11.78 26.24 -19.26
CA ARG A 12 12.70 25.56 -18.32
C ARG A 12 12.52 25.97 -16.84
N GLU A 13 11.77 27.06 -16.59
CA GLU A 13 11.57 27.59 -15.23
C GLU A 13 10.42 26.90 -14.48
N GLN A 14 9.74 25.96 -15.12
CA GLN A 14 8.64 25.23 -14.52
C GLN A 14 9.14 24.22 -13.47
N GLU A 15 8.36 24.04 -12.40
CA GLU A 15 8.58 22.94 -11.48
C GLU A 15 8.46 21.59 -12.21
N MET A 16 9.28 20.61 -11.81
CA MET A 16 9.40 19.32 -12.48
C MET A 16 8.04 18.61 -12.70
N ILE A 17 7.17 18.57 -11.69
CA ILE A 17 5.85 17.91 -11.80
C ILE A 17 4.96 18.68 -12.76
N THR A 18 4.95 19.99 -12.68
CA THR A 18 4.16 20.87 -13.55
C THR A 18 4.61 20.74 -15.00
N GLU A 19 5.91 20.68 -15.25
CA GLU A 19 6.48 20.48 -16.59
C GLU A 19 6.03 19.12 -17.18
N ILE A 20 6.14 18.03 -16.43
CA ILE A 20 5.73 16.69 -16.88
C ILE A 20 4.24 16.67 -17.25
N LEU A 21 3.37 17.28 -16.42
CA LEU A 21 1.93 17.34 -16.67
C LEU A 21 1.60 18.20 -17.90
N ASN A 22 2.25 19.34 -18.06
CA ASN A 22 2.07 20.22 -19.22
C ASN A 22 2.52 19.52 -20.50
N ARG A 23 3.68 18.88 -20.49
CA ARG A 23 4.21 18.11 -21.61
C ARG A 23 3.28 16.97 -22.00
N ALA A 24 2.77 16.20 -21.02
CA ALA A 24 1.81 15.14 -21.25
C ALA A 24 0.51 15.68 -21.89
N SER A 25 -0.03 16.77 -21.36
CA SER A 25 -1.24 17.41 -21.89
C SER A 25 -1.06 17.92 -23.31
N ILE A 26 0.08 18.53 -23.61
CA ILE A 26 0.42 19.03 -24.95
C ILE A 26 0.51 17.86 -25.93
N VAL A 27 1.29 16.82 -25.60
CA VAL A 27 1.46 15.66 -26.49
C VAL A 27 0.12 15.00 -26.77
N ARG A 28 -0.70 14.76 -25.75
CA ARG A 28 -2.02 14.11 -25.91
C ARG A 28 -2.99 14.95 -26.74
N THR A 29 -2.99 16.26 -26.53
CA THR A 29 -3.84 17.16 -27.28
C THR A 29 -3.45 17.19 -28.74
N LEU A 30 -2.16 17.34 -29.03
CA LEU A 30 -1.64 17.46 -30.39
C LEU A 30 -1.66 16.14 -31.15
N SER A 31 -1.55 15.01 -30.47
CA SER A 31 -1.71 13.68 -31.10
C SER A 31 -3.13 13.38 -31.58
N GLN A 32 -4.12 14.21 -31.21
CA GLN A 32 -5.48 14.11 -31.75
C GLN A 32 -5.61 14.83 -33.11
N VAL A 33 -4.64 15.64 -33.48
CA VAL A 33 -4.63 16.34 -34.80
C VAL A 33 -4.28 15.33 -35.87
N LYS A 34 -5.06 15.32 -36.95
CA LYS A 34 -4.81 14.42 -38.09
C LYS A 34 -3.34 14.54 -38.56
N ASP A 35 -2.70 13.40 -38.79
CA ASP A 35 -1.33 13.28 -39.28
C ASP A 35 -0.22 13.64 -38.26
N VAL A 36 -0.54 14.00 -37.01
CA VAL A 36 0.42 14.16 -35.92
C VAL A 36 0.50 12.87 -35.10
N GLN A 37 1.60 12.14 -35.24
CA GLN A 37 1.84 10.90 -34.50
C GLN A 37 2.89 11.09 -33.39
N TYR A 38 3.80 12.04 -33.62
CA TYR A 38 4.93 12.29 -32.74
C TYR A 38 5.07 13.78 -32.45
N VAL A 39 5.51 14.11 -31.23
CA VAL A 39 5.78 15.48 -30.80
C VAL A 39 7.19 15.54 -30.20
N SER A 40 7.97 16.55 -30.58
CA SER A 40 9.29 16.84 -30.00
C SER A 40 9.31 18.23 -29.41
N PHE A 41 10.08 18.38 -28.34
CA PHE A 41 10.22 19.63 -27.60
C PHE A 41 11.64 20.18 -27.75
N LEU A 42 11.71 21.43 -28.19
CA LEU A 42 12.92 22.24 -28.21
C LEU A 42 12.75 23.44 -27.28
N VAL A 43 13.84 23.98 -26.81
CA VAL A 43 13.90 25.28 -26.15
C VAL A 43 15.04 26.08 -26.77
N GLU A 44 14.70 27.23 -27.38
CA GLU A 44 15.63 28.06 -28.13
C GLU A 44 16.38 27.27 -29.22
N GLY A 45 15.66 26.39 -29.92
CA GLY A 45 16.20 25.57 -31.02
C GLY A 45 16.99 24.34 -30.60
N GLU A 46 17.25 24.15 -29.30
CA GLU A 46 17.98 23.00 -28.78
C GLU A 46 17.03 21.96 -28.16
N PRO A 47 17.34 20.66 -28.22
CA PRO A 47 16.55 19.61 -27.58
C PRO A 47 16.30 19.93 -26.10
N PHE A 48 15.04 19.79 -25.67
CA PHE A 48 14.68 20.03 -24.28
C PHE A 48 15.33 18.98 -23.37
N VAL A 49 15.96 19.46 -22.29
CA VAL A 49 16.54 18.66 -21.21
C VAL A 49 15.69 18.85 -19.97
N ASP A 50 15.21 17.74 -19.41
CA ASP A 50 14.38 17.77 -18.21
C ASP A 50 15.18 18.03 -16.91
N ALA A 51 14.47 18.14 -15.80
CA ALA A 51 15.08 18.40 -14.48
C ALA A 51 16.03 17.29 -14.01
N SER A 52 15.99 16.08 -14.61
CA SER A 52 16.93 15.00 -14.33
C SER A 52 18.23 15.11 -15.12
N GLY A 53 18.32 16.06 -16.07
CA GLY A 53 19.42 16.21 -16.98
C GLY A 53 19.34 15.32 -18.22
N SER A 54 18.20 14.67 -18.45
CA SER A 54 17.97 13.79 -19.59
C SER A 54 17.36 14.55 -20.77
N VAL A 55 17.87 14.30 -21.98
CA VAL A 55 17.26 14.84 -23.20
C VAL A 55 15.89 14.22 -23.41
N VAL A 56 14.88 15.06 -23.49
CA VAL A 56 13.50 14.63 -23.79
C VAL A 56 13.41 14.31 -25.30
N GLY A 57 13.20 13.03 -25.59
CA GLY A 57 13.13 12.54 -26.96
C GLY A 57 11.80 12.81 -27.63
N VAL A 58 11.58 12.11 -28.74
CA VAL A 58 10.33 12.13 -29.49
C VAL A 58 9.24 11.38 -28.69
N MET A 59 8.06 11.97 -28.55
CA MET A 59 6.95 11.41 -27.76
C MET A 59 5.72 11.16 -28.63
N SER A 60 4.93 10.16 -28.27
CA SER A 60 3.61 9.87 -28.83
C SER A 60 2.56 9.89 -27.71
N ALA A 61 1.29 9.74 -28.05
CA ALA A 61 0.21 9.61 -27.05
C ALA A 61 0.48 8.48 -26.04
N ASP A 62 1.14 7.40 -26.48
CA ASP A 62 1.44 6.22 -25.65
C ASP A 62 2.68 6.40 -24.75
N THR A 63 3.43 7.50 -24.92
CA THR A 63 4.59 7.80 -24.06
C THR A 63 4.20 8.05 -22.62
N PHE A 64 2.98 8.53 -22.40
CA PHE A 64 2.43 8.75 -21.07
C PHE A 64 1.40 7.69 -20.75
N ILE A 65 1.57 7.01 -19.63
CA ILE A 65 0.59 6.04 -19.12
C ILE A 65 -0.72 6.78 -18.89
N ASP A 66 -1.78 6.30 -19.55
CA ASP A 66 -3.12 6.84 -19.32
C ASP A 66 -3.68 6.35 -18.00
N ASN A 67 -3.56 7.19 -16.99
CA ASN A 67 -4.34 7.05 -15.78
C ASN A 67 -5.72 7.70 -15.99
N ALA A 68 -6.48 7.16 -16.95
CA ALA A 68 -7.81 7.66 -17.31
C ALA A 68 -8.78 7.63 -16.13
N GLY A 69 -8.60 8.54 -15.18
CA GLY A 69 -9.53 8.75 -14.05
C GLY A 69 -9.57 7.62 -13.01
N ASN A 70 -8.88 6.51 -13.20
CA ASN A 70 -8.45 5.68 -12.10
C ASN A 70 -7.22 6.37 -11.52
N GLU A 71 -7.42 7.27 -10.57
CA GLU A 71 -6.39 7.53 -9.59
C GLU A 71 -5.83 6.15 -9.24
N ILE A 72 -4.50 5.98 -9.26
CA ILE A 72 -3.89 4.93 -8.46
C ILE A 72 -4.18 5.38 -7.04
N ASN A 73 -5.39 5.08 -6.60
CA ASN A 73 -5.76 5.23 -5.22
C ASN A 73 -4.99 4.11 -4.52
N THR A 74 -3.72 4.41 -4.21
CA THR A 74 -2.86 3.49 -3.46
C THR A 74 -3.41 3.26 -2.05
N TYR A 75 -4.52 3.92 -1.73
CA TYR A 75 -5.20 3.79 -0.45
C TYR A 75 -6.58 3.18 -0.66
N GLU A 76 -6.81 2.07 0.02
CA GLU A 76 -8.07 1.37 0.08
C GLU A 76 -8.62 1.37 1.49
N LYS A 77 -9.94 1.29 1.62
CA LYS A 77 -10.62 1.16 2.90
C LYS A 77 -11.07 -0.28 3.08
N VAL A 78 -10.63 -0.92 4.16
CA VAL A 78 -10.99 -2.29 4.49
C VAL A 78 -11.58 -2.36 5.90
N LYS A 79 -12.51 -3.30 6.10
CA LYS A 79 -12.99 -3.68 7.43
C LYS A 79 -12.35 -5.02 7.78
N LEU A 80 -11.52 -5.01 8.82
CA LEU A 80 -10.84 -6.18 9.35
C LEU A 80 -11.62 -6.74 10.53
N GLN A 81 -11.66 -8.06 10.63
CA GLN A 81 -12.05 -8.78 11.84
C GLN A 81 -10.78 -9.23 12.54
N LEU A 82 -10.55 -8.74 13.75
CA LEU A 82 -9.35 -9.01 14.53
C LEU A 82 -9.73 -9.69 15.83
N TYR A 83 -8.82 -10.50 16.36
CA TYR A 83 -9.02 -11.20 17.61
C TYR A 83 -7.92 -10.78 18.60
N PHE A 84 -8.33 -10.28 19.75
CA PHE A 84 -7.46 -9.87 20.85
C PHE A 84 -7.73 -10.70 22.10
N ALA A 85 -6.84 -10.62 23.08
CA ALA A 85 -7.07 -11.30 24.35
C ALA A 85 -8.24 -10.70 25.11
N ASP A 86 -8.95 -11.51 25.87
CA ASP A 86 -9.86 -11.05 26.91
C ASP A 86 -9.11 -10.43 28.11
N GLU A 87 -9.83 -9.89 29.07
CA GLU A 87 -9.26 -9.22 30.25
C GLU A 87 -8.36 -10.17 31.08
N ASP A 88 -8.66 -11.46 31.08
CA ASP A 88 -7.92 -12.47 31.83
C ASP A 88 -6.73 -13.04 31.03
N GLY A 89 -6.61 -12.76 29.74
CA GLY A 89 -5.55 -13.26 28.85
C GLY A 89 -5.67 -14.75 28.51
N THR A 90 -6.83 -15.37 28.78
CA THR A 90 -7.06 -16.81 28.57
C THR A 90 -8.06 -17.13 27.45
N GLY A 91 -8.74 -16.12 26.92
CA GLY A 91 -9.70 -16.22 25.81
C GLY A 91 -9.50 -15.13 24.78
N LEU A 92 -10.36 -15.15 23.76
CA LEU A 92 -10.34 -14.20 22.67
C LEU A 92 -11.61 -13.31 22.64
N GLN A 93 -11.42 -12.06 22.26
CA GLN A 93 -12.45 -11.11 21.94
C GLN A 93 -12.32 -10.72 20.45
N ALA A 94 -13.43 -10.85 19.73
CA ALA A 94 -13.48 -10.42 18.33
C ALA A 94 -13.86 -8.93 18.24
N VAL A 95 -13.09 -8.17 17.46
CA VAL A 95 -13.37 -6.77 17.19
C VAL A 95 -13.35 -6.50 15.69
N SER A 96 -14.09 -5.50 15.26
CA SER A 96 -14.05 -5.01 13.88
C SER A 96 -13.35 -3.66 13.83
N ARG A 97 -12.34 -3.56 12.98
CA ARG A 97 -11.56 -2.33 12.73
C ARG A 97 -11.69 -1.92 11.28
N THR A 98 -12.00 -0.66 11.05
CA THR A 98 -11.99 -0.08 9.71
C THR A 98 -10.67 0.66 9.51
N LYS A 99 -9.91 0.28 8.49
CA LYS A 99 -8.60 0.87 8.19
C LYS A 99 -8.53 1.37 6.77
N VAL A 100 -7.92 2.54 6.59
CA VAL A 100 -7.44 3.00 5.29
C VAL A 100 -5.95 2.63 5.20
N TYR A 101 -5.57 1.87 4.21
CA TYR A 101 -4.22 1.34 4.06
C TYR A 101 -3.70 1.52 2.63
N ASN A 102 -2.39 1.45 2.45
CA ASN A 102 -1.78 1.47 1.14
C ASN A 102 -1.91 0.09 0.49
N SER A 103 -2.58 0.00 -0.66
CA SER A 103 -2.85 -1.26 -1.37
C SER A 103 -1.59 -1.95 -1.93
N ASN A 104 -0.41 -1.33 -1.80
CA ASN A 104 0.86 -1.99 -2.10
C ASN A 104 1.30 -3.01 -1.03
N ILE A 105 0.67 -3.00 0.14
CA ILE A 105 0.86 -4.05 1.16
C ILE A 105 -0.28 -5.06 1.09
N SER A 106 0.01 -6.32 1.36
CA SER A 106 -1.03 -7.35 1.38
C SER A 106 -1.92 -7.21 2.62
N LEU A 107 -3.18 -7.67 2.52
CA LEU A 107 -4.11 -7.64 3.65
C LEU A 107 -3.62 -8.50 4.82
N GLU A 108 -2.95 -9.60 4.54
CA GLU A 108 -2.38 -10.47 5.56
C GLU A 108 -1.28 -9.74 6.36
N ARG A 109 -0.46 -8.96 5.68
CA ARG A 109 0.54 -8.13 6.34
C ARG A 109 -0.13 -7.04 7.18
N LEU A 110 -1.15 -6.38 6.65
CA LEU A 110 -1.94 -5.38 7.37
C LEU A 110 -2.55 -5.98 8.65
N VAL A 111 -3.17 -7.17 8.58
CA VAL A 111 -3.72 -7.86 9.75
C VAL A 111 -2.65 -8.09 10.81
N MET A 112 -1.45 -8.54 10.42
CA MET A 112 -0.34 -8.74 11.36
C MET A 112 0.14 -7.42 11.98
N GLU A 113 0.23 -6.35 11.20
CA GLU A 113 0.60 -5.02 11.69
C GLU A 113 -0.42 -4.48 12.69
N GLU A 114 -1.72 -4.65 12.43
CA GLU A 114 -2.80 -4.23 13.33
C GLU A 114 -2.88 -5.09 14.61
N LEU A 115 -2.57 -6.38 14.54
CA LEU A 115 -2.46 -7.23 15.74
C LEU A 115 -1.26 -6.83 16.63
N ILE A 116 -0.12 -6.48 16.03
CA ILE A 116 1.06 -5.99 16.75
C ILE A 116 0.77 -4.61 17.37
N ALA A 117 0.04 -3.74 16.67
CA ALA A 117 -0.39 -2.44 17.19
C ALA A 117 -1.33 -2.56 18.39
N GLY A 118 -2.02 -3.69 18.54
CA GLY A 118 -2.94 -3.97 19.64
C GLY A 118 -4.32 -3.31 19.49
N PRO A 119 -5.18 -3.45 20.51
CA PRO A 119 -6.53 -2.87 20.52
C PRO A 119 -6.53 -1.35 20.37
N GLN A 120 -7.54 -0.82 19.68
CA GLN A 120 -7.72 0.62 19.44
C GLN A 120 -9.04 1.11 20.01
N ALA A 121 -9.10 2.39 20.38
CA ALA A 121 -10.30 2.99 20.99
C ALA A 121 -11.51 3.06 20.05
N ASP A 122 -11.30 3.00 18.75
CA ASP A 122 -12.33 3.01 17.71
C ASP A 122 -12.72 1.61 17.21
N ASP A 123 -12.16 0.56 17.81
CA ASP A 123 -12.59 -0.81 17.54
C ASP A 123 -14.05 -1.00 17.97
N THR A 124 -14.79 -1.75 17.16
CA THR A 124 -16.21 -2.03 17.38
C THR A 124 -16.47 -3.53 17.50
N GLY A 125 -17.61 -3.91 18.06
CA GLY A 125 -18.01 -5.32 18.17
C GLY A 125 -17.74 -5.95 19.53
N LEU A 126 -17.02 -5.28 20.44
CA LEU A 126 -16.92 -5.74 21.83
C LEU A 126 -18.28 -5.69 22.51
N ALA A 127 -18.60 -6.75 23.26
CA ALA A 127 -19.78 -6.74 24.10
C ALA A 127 -19.65 -5.70 25.24
N ALA A 128 -20.77 -5.08 25.62
CA ALA A 128 -20.76 -4.04 26.64
C ALA A 128 -20.11 -4.54 27.95
N GLY A 129 -19.18 -3.75 28.47
CA GLY A 129 -18.43 -4.07 29.69
C GLY A 129 -17.28 -5.05 29.55
N ARG A 130 -17.01 -5.56 28.35
CA ARG A 130 -15.80 -6.38 28.10
C ARG A 130 -14.63 -5.49 27.69
N LYS A 131 -13.44 -5.93 28.05
CA LYS A 131 -12.18 -5.32 27.63
C LYS A 131 -11.39 -6.31 26.81
N ASP A 132 -10.66 -5.79 25.87
CA ASP A 132 -9.68 -6.51 25.08
C ASP A 132 -8.25 -6.09 25.45
N GLY A 133 -7.32 -6.98 25.24
CA GLY A 133 -5.92 -6.75 25.53
C GLY A 133 -5.01 -7.18 24.37
N PRO A 134 -3.82 -6.59 24.25
CA PRO A 134 -2.87 -6.92 23.21
C PRO A 134 -2.38 -8.38 23.34
N VAL A 135 -2.11 -9.01 22.20
CA VAL A 135 -1.70 -10.42 22.11
C VAL A 135 -0.25 -10.60 21.66
N ILE A 136 0.36 -9.59 21.08
CA ILE A 136 1.70 -9.65 20.52
C ILE A 136 2.53 -8.50 21.08
N ASN A 137 3.78 -8.77 21.44
CA ASN A 137 4.72 -7.73 21.85
C ASN A 137 4.90 -6.70 20.72
N PRO A 138 4.71 -5.40 20.97
CA PRO A 138 4.81 -4.34 19.95
C PRO A 138 6.23 -4.21 19.35
N ALA A 139 7.26 -4.78 19.99
CA ALA A 139 8.61 -4.86 19.45
C ALA A 139 8.76 -5.97 18.39
N THR A 140 7.73 -6.79 18.17
CA THR A 140 7.77 -7.89 17.20
C THR A 140 7.92 -7.34 15.79
N LYS A 141 8.88 -7.88 15.05
CA LYS A 141 9.10 -7.52 13.63
C LYS A 141 8.57 -8.63 12.73
N ILE A 142 7.83 -8.23 11.71
CA ILE A 142 7.39 -9.12 10.64
C ILE A 142 8.54 -9.27 9.65
N VAL A 143 9.09 -10.46 9.52
CA VAL A 143 10.12 -10.80 8.53
C VAL A 143 9.48 -10.98 7.17
N SER A 144 8.42 -11.80 7.08
CA SER A 144 7.64 -11.96 5.85
C SER A 144 6.23 -12.47 6.14
N VAL A 145 5.29 -12.12 5.26
CA VAL A 145 3.94 -12.69 5.21
C VAL A 145 3.63 -12.97 3.75
N ALA A 146 3.18 -14.20 3.44
CA ALA A 146 2.81 -14.58 2.09
C ALA A 146 1.74 -15.68 2.11
N VAL A 147 0.82 -15.65 1.15
CA VAL A 147 -0.17 -16.72 0.95
C VAL A 147 0.21 -17.56 -0.25
N ARG A 148 0.17 -18.88 -0.07
CA ARG A 148 0.37 -19.85 -1.14
C ARG A 148 -0.54 -21.06 -0.93
N ASP A 149 -1.30 -21.41 -1.93
CA ASP A 149 -2.23 -22.56 -1.90
C ASP A 149 -3.21 -22.53 -0.69
N GLY A 150 -3.68 -21.32 -0.33
CA GLY A 150 -4.59 -21.13 0.79
C GLY A 150 -3.93 -21.20 2.18
N ILE A 151 -2.61 -21.27 2.25
CA ILE A 151 -1.85 -21.26 3.49
C ILE A 151 -1.14 -19.91 3.62
N CYS A 152 -1.42 -19.18 4.71
CA CYS A 152 -0.71 -17.98 5.07
C CYS A 152 0.55 -18.34 5.88
N TYR A 153 1.70 -18.05 5.31
CA TYR A 153 3.01 -18.25 5.94
C TYR A 153 3.42 -16.93 6.60
N VAL A 154 3.46 -16.92 7.92
CA VAL A 154 3.89 -15.77 8.74
C VAL A 154 5.25 -16.09 9.34
N ASN A 155 6.25 -15.28 9.01
CA ASN A 155 7.59 -15.38 9.59
C ASN A 155 7.85 -14.13 10.44
N LEU A 156 8.14 -14.35 11.71
CA LEU A 156 8.37 -13.31 12.72
C LEU A 156 9.81 -13.39 13.22
N ALA A 157 10.34 -12.26 13.67
CA ALA A 157 11.64 -12.21 14.31
C ALA A 157 11.56 -12.75 15.76
N ASP A 158 12.71 -13.11 16.34
CA ASP A 158 12.86 -13.63 17.71
C ASP A 158 12.16 -12.79 18.79
N SER A 159 11.97 -11.47 18.53
CA SER A 159 11.23 -10.57 19.42
C SER A 159 9.80 -11.01 19.71
N PHE A 160 9.21 -11.84 18.85
CA PHE A 160 7.90 -12.45 19.06
C PHE A 160 7.87 -13.37 20.30
N LEU A 161 8.97 -14.06 20.59
CA LEU A 161 9.09 -14.96 21.75
C LEU A 161 9.15 -14.23 23.09
N ASN A 162 9.43 -12.91 23.06
CA ASN A 162 9.51 -12.07 24.24
C ASN A 162 8.12 -11.56 24.63
N GLN A 163 7.29 -12.42 25.22
CA GLN A 163 5.95 -12.02 25.67
C GLN A 163 6.04 -11.09 26.89
N ILE A 164 5.39 -9.94 26.80
CA ILE A 164 5.34 -8.91 27.86
C ILE A 164 3.96 -8.77 28.49
N TYR A 165 2.96 -9.44 27.93
CA TYR A 165 1.58 -9.43 28.39
C TYR A 165 1.23 -10.72 29.12
N ASN A 166 0.26 -10.66 30.03
CA ASN A 166 -0.27 -11.84 30.71
C ASN A 166 -1.28 -12.56 29.80
N VAL A 167 -0.75 -13.18 28.73
CA VAL A 167 -1.55 -13.87 27.71
C VAL A 167 -0.91 -15.24 27.48
N THR A 168 -1.73 -16.29 27.40
CA THR A 168 -1.20 -17.63 27.12
C THR A 168 -0.70 -17.75 25.69
N PRO A 169 0.31 -18.59 25.43
CA PRO A 169 0.83 -18.80 24.07
C PRO A 169 -0.27 -19.24 23.08
N GLU A 170 -1.21 -20.05 23.53
CA GLU A 170 -2.33 -20.54 22.74
C GLU A 170 -3.22 -19.37 22.28
N VAL A 171 -3.52 -18.43 23.17
CA VAL A 171 -4.34 -17.25 22.83
C VAL A 171 -3.64 -16.39 21.78
N THR A 172 -2.32 -16.18 21.90
CA THR A 172 -1.54 -15.47 20.90
C THR A 172 -1.61 -16.16 19.51
N ILE A 173 -1.41 -17.47 19.47
CA ILE A 173 -1.46 -18.24 18.22
C ILE A 173 -2.87 -18.21 17.61
N TYR A 174 -3.90 -18.39 18.44
CA TYR A 174 -5.30 -18.35 17.97
C TYR A 174 -5.71 -16.93 17.52
N ALA A 175 -5.23 -15.88 18.19
CA ALA A 175 -5.48 -14.50 17.75
C ALA A 175 -4.96 -14.26 16.32
N ILE A 176 -3.72 -14.67 16.05
CA ILE A 176 -3.11 -14.57 14.72
C ILE A 176 -3.89 -15.41 13.71
N THR A 177 -4.11 -16.69 14.06
CA THR A 177 -4.77 -17.63 13.13
C THR A 177 -6.18 -17.21 12.79
N ASN A 178 -7.00 -16.87 13.80
CA ASN A 178 -8.39 -16.49 13.58
C ASN A 178 -8.50 -15.19 12.79
N SER A 179 -7.65 -14.19 13.07
CA SER A 179 -7.66 -12.93 12.32
C SER A 179 -7.27 -13.11 10.84
N LEU A 180 -6.33 -13.99 10.56
CA LEU A 180 -5.88 -14.23 9.18
C LEU A 180 -6.85 -15.08 8.36
N ILE A 181 -7.53 -16.07 8.97
CA ILE A 181 -8.51 -16.90 8.25
C ILE A 181 -9.82 -16.17 7.92
N GLU A 182 -10.08 -14.98 8.51
CA GLU A 182 -11.17 -14.11 8.10
C GLU A 182 -10.93 -13.51 6.70
N LEU A 183 -9.69 -13.53 6.21
CA LEU A 183 -9.36 -13.05 4.87
C LEU A 183 -9.73 -14.09 3.81
N THR A 184 -10.35 -13.62 2.74
CA THR A 184 -10.68 -14.48 1.60
C THR A 184 -9.42 -15.11 1.02
N GLY A 185 -9.42 -16.44 0.88
CA GLY A 185 -8.30 -17.19 0.31
C GLY A 185 -7.31 -17.73 1.34
N VAL A 186 -7.47 -17.44 2.64
CA VAL A 186 -6.67 -18.02 3.71
C VAL A 186 -7.48 -19.10 4.42
N ASN A 187 -7.00 -20.35 4.37
CA ASN A 187 -7.66 -21.49 5.02
C ASN A 187 -6.83 -22.08 6.16
N LYS A 188 -5.53 -21.81 6.15
CA LYS A 188 -4.56 -22.28 7.16
C LYS A 188 -3.51 -21.19 7.41
N VAL A 189 -2.91 -21.23 8.58
CA VAL A 189 -1.80 -20.33 8.95
C VAL A 189 -0.63 -21.19 9.44
N GLN A 190 0.56 -20.89 8.94
CA GLN A 190 1.81 -21.42 9.45
C GLN A 190 2.65 -20.26 9.99
N ILE A 191 3.02 -20.37 11.28
CA ILE A 191 3.82 -19.36 11.97
C ILE A 191 5.21 -19.93 12.18
N SER A 192 6.24 -19.17 11.83
CA SER A 192 7.65 -19.48 12.08
C SER A 192 8.34 -18.27 12.72
N VAL A 193 9.39 -18.54 13.49
CA VAL A 193 10.22 -17.52 14.14
C VAL A 193 11.67 -17.75 13.73
N ASN A 194 12.35 -16.72 13.25
CA ASN A 194 13.76 -16.76 12.81
C ASN A 194 14.51 -15.54 13.35
#